data_22e6b4cafa249c6b771d7c536bf93ea9
#
_entry.id   22e6b4cafa249c6b771d7c536bf93ea9
#
_cell.length_a   1.000
_cell.length_b   1.000
_cell.length_c   1.000
_cell.angle_alpha   90.00
_cell.angle_beta   90.00
_cell.angle_gamma   90.00
#
_symmetry.space_group_name_H-M   'P 1'
#
loop_
_entity.id
_entity.type
_entity.pdbx_description
1 polymer ?
#
loop_
_entity_poly.entity_id
_entity_poly.type
_entity_poly.pdbx_seq_one_letter_code
_entity_poly.pdbx_strand_id
1 'polypeptide(L)'
;MVDDLVRGRVEFQNDTIEDFVLLRGNGSPMFLLANVVDDASMRITHVVRAEEHLPNAPKQQLLWEALGHTPPTWAHVPVLVNEQRKKLSKRRDKVALEQYRDEGYLADAMINYLMTLGWAPQGDTEIVPWSRIQDEFRLEDVNHSPAFFDLKKLAGVQR
;
A
#
# COMPACT_ATOMS: atom_id res chain seq x y z
N MET A 1 -18.58 7.24 1.20
CA MET A 1 -18.21 5.96 1.84
C MET A 1 -17.19 5.28 0.95
N VAL A 2 -16.15 4.70 1.55
CA VAL A 2 -15.08 3.97 0.84
C VAL A 2 -15.09 2.53 1.37
N ASP A 3 -15.34 1.58 0.48
CA ASP A 3 -15.19 0.16 0.80
C ASP A 3 -13.75 -0.25 0.49
N ASP A 4 -13.00 -0.60 1.52
CA ASP A 4 -11.57 -0.89 1.43
C ASP A 4 -11.30 -2.35 1.79
N LEU A 5 -10.56 -3.07 0.95
CA LEU A 5 -10.33 -4.50 1.14
C LEU A 5 -9.56 -4.83 2.43
N VAL A 6 -8.69 -3.92 2.87
CA VAL A 6 -7.85 -4.12 4.06
C VAL A 6 -8.46 -3.47 5.30
N ARG A 7 -9.03 -2.26 5.14
CA ARG A 7 -9.57 -1.45 6.24
C ARG A 7 -11.05 -1.68 6.50
N GLY A 8 -11.72 -2.42 5.61
CA GLY A 8 -13.16 -2.57 5.64
C GLY A 8 -13.88 -1.30 5.22
N ARG A 9 -15.10 -1.17 5.64
CA ARG A 9 -15.97 -0.03 5.29
C ARG A 9 -15.60 1.21 6.11
N VAL A 10 -15.10 2.25 5.44
CA VAL A 10 -14.73 3.53 6.07
C VAL A 10 -15.72 4.61 5.65
N GLU A 11 -16.39 5.21 6.61
CA GLU A 11 -17.37 6.27 6.38
C GLU A 11 -16.71 7.64 6.46
N PHE A 12 -16.96 8.45 5.45
CA PHE A 12 -16.61 9.87 5.42
C PHE A 12 -17.90 10.66 5.17
N GLN A 13 -18.11 11.70 5.96
CA GLN A 13 -19.24 12.61 5.75
C GLN A 13 -18.86 13.58 4.64
N ASN A 14 -19.66 13.65 3.57
CA ASN A 14 -19.36 14.50 2.41
C ASN A 14 -19.33 15.99 2.75
N ASP A 15 -20.10 16.43 3.75
CA ASP A 15 -20.12 17.80 4.26
C ASP A 15 -18.81 18.21 4.97
N THR A 16 -17.96 17.25 5.34
CA THR A 16 -16.62 17.50 5.89
C THR A 16 -15.53 17.57 4.81
N ILE A 17 -15.87 17.27 3.55
CA ILE A 17 -14.95 17.36 2.42
C ILE A 17 -15.01 18.80 1.89
N GLU A 18 -14.03 19.60 2.29
CA GLU A 18 -13.87 20.97 1.81
C GLU A 18 -13.47 21.02 0.33
N ASP A 19 -13.67 22.19 -0.29
CA ASP A 19 -13.15 22.48 -1.62
C ASP A 19 -11.64 22.27 -1.65
N PHE A 20 -11.14 21.66 -2.73
CA PHE A 20 -9.71 21.41 -2.88
C PHE A 20 -9.23 21.74 -4.29
N VAL A 21 -7.99 22.18 -4.38
CA VAL A 21 -7.39 22.62 -5.63
C VAL A 21 -7.12 21.43 -6.54
N LEU A 22 -7.68 21.45 -7.75
CA LEU A 22 -7.45 20.47 -8.81
C LEU A 22 -6.35 20.89 -9.78
N LEU A 23 -6.31 22.18 -10.12
CA LEU A 23 -5.31 22.77 -11.02
C LEU A 23 -4.59 23.92 -10.33
N ARG A 24 -3.31 24.04 -10.55
CA ARG A 24 -2.51 25.19 -10.14
C ARG A 24 -2.82 26.39 -11.03
N GLY A 25 -2.44 27.59 -10.61
CA GLY A 25 -2.62 28.80 -11.41
C GLY A 25 -1.93 28.77 -12.79
N ASN A 26 -0.93 27.93 -12.99
CA ASN A 26 -0.26 27.72 -14.28
C ASN A 26 -0.92 26.61 -15.13
N GLY A 27 -2.07 26.06 -14.70
CA GLY A 27 -2.80 24.99 -15.39
C GLY A 27 -2.30 23.57 -15.14
N SER A 28 -1.19 23.37 -14.38
CA SER A 28 -0.74 22.01 -14.09
C SER A 28 -1.65 21.32 -13.06
N PRO A 29 -1.95 20.02 -13.24
CA PRO A 29 -2.84 19.29 -12.33
C PRO A 29 -2.18 19.07 -10.97
N MET A 30 -2.99 19.02 -9.93
CA MET A 30 -2.62 18.56 -8.61
C MET A 30 -2.69 17.03 -8.56
N PHE A 31 -2.00 16.44 -7.58
CA PHE A 31 -1.88 14.99 -7.41
C PHE A 31 -3.23 14.26 -7.48
N LEU A 32 -4.27 14.76 -6.81
CA LEU A 32 -5.56 14.09 -6.76
C LEU A 32 -6.21 13.97 -8.15
N LEU A 33 -6.17 15.03 -8.95
CA LEU A 33 -6.73 15.01 -10.30
C LEU A 33 -5.86 14.18 -11.26
N ALA A 34 -4.53 14.42 -11.26
CA ALA A 34 -3.61 13.70 -12.15
C ALA A 34 -3.71 12.19 -11.95
N ASN A 35 -3.67 11.75 -10.68
CA ASN A 35 -3.74 10.33 -10.35
C ASN A 35 -5.07 9.68 -10.82
N VAL A 36 -6.22 10.33 -10.59
CA VAL A 36 -7.51 9.81 -11.03
C VAL A 36 -7.61 9.73 -12.55
N VAL A 37 -7.15 10.75 -13.28
CA VAL A 37 -7.17 10.76 -14.76
C VAL A 37 -6.26 9.68 -15.32
N ASP A 38 -5.05 9.53 -14.78
CA ASP A 38 -4.10 8.50 -15.21
C ASP A 38 -4.64 7.10 -14.92
N ASP A 39 -5.12 6.84 -13.70
CA ASP A 39 -5.68 5.55 -13.30
C ASP A 39 -6.91 5.17 -14.16
N ALA A 40 -7.81 6.12 -14.44
CA ALA A 40 -8.97 5.91 -15.30
C ALA A 40 -8.55 5.60 -16.74
N SER A 41 -7.60 6.36 -17.30
CA SER A 41 -7.09 6.18 -18.66
C SER A 41 -6.38 4.84 -18.82
N MET A 42 -5.65 4.41 -17.80
CA MET A 42 -4.94 3.13 -17.74
C MET A 42 -5.85 1.95 -17.36
N ARG A 43 -7.13 2.21 -17.07
CA ARG A 43 -8.10 1.20 -16.61
C ARG A 43 -7.65 0.45 -15.37
N ILE A 44 -7.09 1.17 -14.40
CA ILE A 44 -6.69 0.59 -13.11
C ILE A 44 -7.93 0.09 -12.38
N THR A 45 -7.89 -1.18 -11.99
CA THR A 45 -9.00 -1.86 -11.29
C THR A 45 -8.85 -1.84 -9.78
N HIS A 46 -7.61 -1.82 -9.29
CA HIS A 46 -7.29 -1.84 -7.85
C HIS A 46 -6.23 -0.81 -7.54
N VAL A 47 -6.45 -0.03 -6.49
CA VAL A 47 -5.45 0.90 -5.95
C VAL A 47 -4.99 0.38 -4.60
N VAL A 48 -3.80 -0.25 -4.59
CA VAL A 48 -3.16 -0.77 -3.39
C VAL A 48 -2.04 0.17 -2.98
N ARG A 49 -2.16 0.80 -1.80
CA ARG A 49 -1.19 1.81 -1.35
C ARG A 49 -1.16 1.93 0.18
N ALA A 50 -0.21 2.71 0.70
CA ALA A 50 -0.11 2.92 2.14
C ALA A 50 -1.34 3.65 2.72
N GLU A 51 -1.71 3.27 3.94
CA GLU A 51 -2.88 3.79 4.68
C GLU A 51 -2.88 5.31 4.88
N GLU A 52 -1.72 5.96 4.82
CA GLU A 52 -1.62 7.42 4.89
C GLU A 52 -2.36 8.14 3.75
N HIS A 53 -2.67 7.43 2.67
CA HIS A 53 -3.45 7.93 1.54
C HIS A 53 -4.96 7.67 1.69
N LEU A 54 -5.41 6.97 2.73
CA LEU A 54 -6.82 6.73 2.98
C LEU A 54 -7.67 8.01 3.02
N PRO A 55 -7.21 9.13 3.63
CA PRO A 55 -7.95 10.41 3.59
C PRO A 55 -8.12 11.01 2.18
N ASN A 56 -7.32 10.56 1.20
CA ASN A 56 -7.46 10.99 -0.20
C ASN A 56 -8.54 10.18 -0.95
N ALA A 57 -8.83 8.97 -0.51
CA ALA A 57 -9.74 8.05 -1.22
C ALA A 57 -11.15 8.65 -1.43
N PRO A 58 -11.82 9.29 -0.44
CA PRO A 58 -13.13 9.87 -0.68
C PRO A 58 -13.10 11.01 -1.72
N LYS A 59 -12.06 11.84 -1.72
CA LYS A 59 -11.88 12.91 -2.71
C LYS A 59 -11.65 12.36 -4.11
N GLN A 60 -10.82 11.32 -4.22
CA GLN A 60 -10.57 10.65 -5.48
C GLN A 60 -11.82 9.91 -6.00
N GLN A 61 -12.58 9.25 -5.11
CA GLN A 61 -13.83 8.61 -5.48
C GLN A 61 -14.83 9.61 -6.08
N LEU A 62 -15.00 10.78 -5.47
CA LEU A 62 -15.84 11.85 -6.02
C LEU A 62 -15.35 12.33 -7.39
N LEU A 63 -14.03 12.40 -7.61
CA LEU A 63 -13.45 12.76 -8.90
C LEU A 63 -13.71 11.68 -9.97
N TRP A 64 -13.57 10.40 -9.62
CA TRP A 64 -13.91 9.29 -10.52
C TRP A 64 -15.37 9.38 -10.99
N GLU A 65 -16.29 9.58 -10.05
CA GLU A 65 -17.73 9.71 -10.32
C GLU A 65 -18.03 10.96 -11.15
N ALA A 66 -17.42 12.12 -10.82
CA ALA A 66 -17.60 13.36 -11.56
C ALA A 66 -17.08 13.30 -13.00
N LEU A 67 -16.05 12.48 -13.25
CA LEU A 67 -15.52 12.22 -14.59
C LEU A 67 -16.30 11.13 -15.35
N GLY A 68 -17.35 10.57 -14.77
CA GLY A 68 -18.19 9.54 -15.38
C GLY A 68 -17.58 8.13 -15.38
N HIS A 69 -16.61 7.88 -14.52
CA HIS A 69 -15.96 6.58 -14.38
C HIS A 69 -16.37 5.87 -13.09
N THR A 70 -16.29 4.54 -13.11
CA THR A 70 -16.46 3.72 -11.90
C THR A 70 -15.17 3.75 -11.08
N PRO A 71 -15.22 4.10 -9.78
CA PRO A 71 -14.05 4.05 -8.91
C PRO A 71 -13.40 2.67 -8.84
N PRO A 72 -12.08 2.58 -8.65
CA PRO A 72 -11.38 1.32 -8.48
C PRO A 72 -11.68 0.70 -7.11
N THR A 73 -11.33 -0.56 -6.95
CA THR A 73 -11.29 -1.20 -5.64
C THR A 73 -10.12 -0.65 -4.83
N TRP A 74 -10.39 -0.21 -3.60
CA TRP A 74 -9.40 0.36 -2.71
C TRP A 74 -8.80 -0.68 -1.77
N ALA A 75 -7.50 -0.59 -1.51
CA ALA A 75 -6.81 -1.39 -0.50
C ALA A 75 -5.69 -0.56 0.15
N HIS A 76 -5.90 -0.12 1.39
CA HIS A 76 -4.94 0.67 2.12
C HIS A 76 -4.16 -0.19 3.12
N VAL A 77 -2.97 -0.60 2.71
CA VAL A 77 -2.07 -1.45 3.51
C VAL A 77 -1.39 -0.66 4.62
N PRO A 78 -1.02 -1.32 5.75
CA PRO A 78 -0.39 -0.64 6.87
C PRO A 78 0.99 -0.09 6.52
N VAL A 79 1.42 0.92 7.27
CA VAL A 79 2.78 1.45 7.15
C VAL A 79 3.79 0.51 7.81
N LEU A 80 5.01 0.50 7.26
CA LEU A 80 6.14 -0.17 7.87
C LEU A 80 6.78 0.73 8.93
N VAL A 81 7.06 0.15 10.10
CA VAL A 81 7.66 0.85 11.23
C VAL A 81 9.00 0.23 11.64
N ASN A 82 9.88 1.03 12.22
CA ASN A 82 11.14 0.60 12.78
C ASN A 82 11.00 0.11 14.26
N GLU A 83 12.12 -0.23 14.89
CA GLU A 83 12.17 -0.68 16.31
C GLU A 83 11.52 0.32 17.29
N GLN A 84 11.60 1.62 17.00
CA GLN A 84 10.98 2.66 17.82
C GLN A 84 9.51 2.91 17.46
N ARG A 85 8.88 2.02 16.69
CA ARG A 85 7.51 2.15 16.21
C ARG A 85 7.25 3.42 15.37
N LYS A 86 8.31 3.99 14.78
CA LYS A 86 8.21 5.13 13.86
C LYS A 86 8.19 4.64 12.42
N LYS A 87 7.38 5.29 11.57
CA LYS A 87 7.35 5.02 10.14
C LYS A 87 8.77 5.04 9.56
N LEU A 88 9.09 4.05 8.72
CA LEU A 88 10.34 4.01 7.97
C LEU A 88 10.48 5.24 7.08
N SER A 89 11.66 5.82 7.06
CA SER A 89 11.95 6.99 6.24
C SER A 89 13.28 6.86 5.50
N LYS A 90 13.32 7.29 4.24
CA LYS A 90 14.51 7.25 3.38
C LYS A 90 15.73 7.97 3.98
N ARG A 91 15.53 8.88 4.92
CA ARG A 91 16.62 9.65 5.54
C ARG A 91 17.28 8.95 6.73
N ARG A 92 16.59 8.02 7.38
CA ARG A 92 17.02 7.40 8.63
C ARG A 92 17.15 5.90 8.55
N ASP A 93 16.34 5.30 7.70
CA ASP A 93 16.21 3.86 7.63
C ASP A 93 16.65 3.38 6.24
N LYS A 94 17.14 2.15 6.17
CA LYS A 94 17.45 1.47 4.93
C LYS A 94 16.14 1.01 4.29
N VAL A 95 15.75 1.64 3.18
CA VAL A 95 14.46 1.38 2.53
C VAL A 95 14.57 1.07 1.03
N ALA A 96 15.74 1.28 0.42
CA ALA A 96 15.97 0.97 -0.98
C ALA A 96 16.37 -0.49 -1.15
N LEU A 97 15.72 -1.24 -2.07
CA LEU A 97 16.01 -2.65 -2.32
C LEU A 97 17.43 -2.86 -2.82
N GLU A 98 17.97 -1.90 -3.57
CA GLU A 98 19.35 -1.93 -4.08
C GLU A 98 20.39 -2.08 -2.96
N GLN A 99 20.14 -1.42 -1.82
CA GLN A 99 21.03 -1.51 -0.66
C GLN A 99 21.11 -2.93 -0.09
N TYR A 100 19.96 -3.63 -0.05
CA TYR A 100 19.92 -5.03 0.39
C TYR A 100 20.58 -5.96 -0.61
N ARG A 101 20.35 -5.76 -1.92
CA ARG A 101 21.01 -6.53 -2.96
C ARG A 101 22.54 -6.37 -2.88
N ASP A 102 23.03 -5.14 -2.72
CA ASP A 102 24.47 -4.84 -2.68
C ASP A 102 25.14 -5.41 -1.40
N GLU A 103 24.35 -5.66 -0.35
CA GLU A 103 24.78 -6.39 0.85
C GLU A 103 24.65 -7.91 0.73
N GLY A 104 24.21 -8.42 -0.43
CA GLY A 104 24.14 -9.85 -0.71
C GLY A 104 22.84 -10.54 -0.27
N TYR A 105 21.77 -9.78 0.00
CA TYR A 105 20.47 -10.39 0.28
C TYR A 105 19.89 -11.01 -0.99
N LEU A 106 19.40 -12.25 -0.87
CA LEU A 106 18.75 -12.96 -1.95
C LEU A 106 17.33 -12.43 -2.20
N ALA A 107 16.93 -12.37 -3.48
CA ALA A 107 15.60 -11.90 -3.87
C ALA A 107 14.48 -12.74 -3.23
N ASP A 108 14.62 -14.08 -3.22
CA ASP A 108 13.65 -14.99 -2.65
C ASP A 108 13.49 -14.81 -1.15
N ALA A 109 14.58 -14.58 -0.42
CA ALA A 109 14.55 -14.29 1.00
C ALA A 109 13.83 -12.96 1.29
N MET A 110 14.09 -11.92 0.46
CA MET A 110 13.43 -10.64 0.55
C MET A 110 11.91 -10.76 0.29
N ILE A 111 11.50 -11.48 -0.76
CA ILE A 111 10.09 -11.72 -1.08
C ILE A 111 9.40 -12.43 0.07
N ASN A 112 9.97 -13.52 0.59
CA ASN A 112 9.43 -14.25 1.73
C ASN A 112 9.28 -13.37 2.95
N TYR A 113 10.28 -12.57 3.26
CA TYR A 113 10.23 -11.68 4.40
C TYR A 113 9.17 -10.57 4.24
N LEU A 114 9.13 -9.90 3.09
CA LEU A 114 8.16 -8.84 2.82
C LEU A 114 6.73 -9.34 2.91
N MET A 115 6.46 -10.55 2.44
CA MET A 115 5.16 -11.20 2.58
C MET A 115 4.70 -11.23 4.04
N THR A 116 5.59 -11.59 4.99
CA THR A 116 5.24 -11.71 6.41
C THR A 116 4.96 -10.37 7.10
N LEU A 117 5.20 -9.23 6.45
CA LEU A 117 4.97 -7.91 7.02
C LEU A 117 3.50 -7.48 7.07
N GLY A 118 2.63 -8.19 6.39
CA GLY A 118 1.20 -7.87 6.41
C GLY A 118 0.31 -9.08 6.20
N TRP A 119 0.90 -10.21 5.80
CA TRP A 119 0.16 -11.43 5.52
C TRP A 119 0.97 -12.64 5.99
N ALA A 120 0.31 -13.74 6.27
CA ALA A 120 0.95 -15.02 6.56
C ALA A 120 0.13 -16.16 5.94
N PRO A 121 0.80 -17.16 5.32
CA PRO A 121 0.11 -18.35 4.84
C PRO A 121 -0.44 -19.16 6.00
N GLN A 122 -1.37 -20.06 5.71
CA GLN A 122 -1.85 -21.00 6.73
C GLN A 122 -0.76 -22.02 7.07
N GLY A 123 -0.54 -22.27 8.37
CA GLY A 123 0.44 -23.22 8.91
C GLY A 123 1.76 -22.57 9.32
N ASP A 124 2.64 -23.40 9.92
CA ASP A 124 3.90 -22.95 10.56
C ASP A 124 5.11 -22.98 9.60
N THR A 125 4.96 -22.57 8.36
CA THR A 125 6.07 -22.56 7.39
C THR A 125 6.75 -21.19 7.37
N GLU A 126 8.00 -21.11 7.79
CA GLU A 126 8.79 -19.88 7.82
C GLU A 126 9.23 -19.43 6.42
N ILE A 127 9.45 -20.39 5.51
CA ILE A 127 9.81 -20.16 4.11
C ILE A 127 8.68 -20.72 3.22
N VAL A 128 8.08 -19.85 2.41
CA VAL A 128 6.94 -20.18 1.56
C VAL A 128 7.34 -20.04 0.09
N PRO A 129 7.20 -21.09 -0.73
CA PRO A 129 7.47 -21.00 -2.17
C PRO A 129 6.60 -19.94 -2.83
N TRP A 130 7.15 -19.24 -3.82
CA TRP A 130 6.44 -18.17 -4.55
C TRP A 130 5.10 -18.65 -5.14
N SER A 131 5.08 -19.86 -5.69
CA SER A 131 3.83 -20.45 -6.21
C SER A 131 2.73 -20.53 -5.15
N ARG A 132 3.08 -20.95 -3.93
CA ARG A 132 2.12 -21.02 -2.83
C ARG A 132 1.63 -19.63 -2.41
N ILE A 133 2.53 -18.61 -2.40
CA ILE A 133 2.14 -17.21 -2.14
C ILE A 133 1.11 -16.76 -3.17
N GLN A 134 1.34 -17.03 -4.46
CA GLN A 134 0.43 -16.65 -5.54
C GLN A 134 -0.95 -17.32 -5.41
N ASP A 135 -0.99 -18.57 -4.97
CA ASP A 135 -2.22 -19.33 -4.82
C ASP A 135 -3.06 -18.92 -3.58
N GLU A 136 -2.38 -18.63 -2.47
CA GLU A 136 -3.04 -18.38 -1.18
C GLU A 136 -3.26 -16.90 -0.87
N PHE A 137 -2.45 -15.97 -1.43
CA PHE A 137 -2.54 -14.55 -1.11
C PHE A 137 -3.89 -13.94 -1.52
N ARG A 138 -4.50 -13.24 -0.56
CA ARG A 138 -5.69 -12.41 -0.79
C ARG A 138 -5.49 -11.06 -0.11
N LEU A 139 -5.89 -9.98 -0.78
CA LEU A 139 -5.78 -8.62 -0.22
C LEU A 139 -6.62 -8.45 1.06
N GLU A 140 -7.74 -9.13 1.13
CA GLU A 140 -8.66 -9.12 2.27
C GLU A 140 -8.05 -9.73 3.54
N ASP A 141 -7.04 -10.60 3.38
CA ASP A 141 -6.34 -11.26 4.49
C ASP A 141 -5.16 -10.42 5.01
N VAL A 142 -4.87 -9.29 4.38
CA VAL A 142 -3.79 -8.40 4.82
C VAL A 142 -4.14 -7.76 6.15
N ASN A 143 -3.26 -7.93 7.14
CA ASN A 143 -3.44 -7.33 8.46
C ASN A 143 -3.38 -5.79 8.38
N HIS A 144 -4.29 -5.12 9.05
CA HIS A 144 -4.37 -3.66 9.09
C HIS A 144 -3.45 -2.98 10.13
N SER A 145 -2.76 -3.76 10.97
CA SER A 145 -1.85 -3.21 11.97
C SER A 145 -0.48 -2.85 11.37
N PRO A 146 0.19 -1.77 11.84
CA PRO A 146 1.52 -1.42 11.39
C PRO A 146 2.50 -2.59 11.55
N ALA A 147 3.26 -2.89 10.50
CA ALA A 147 4.19 -4.00 10.48
C ALA A 147 5.61 -3.53 10.86
N PHE A 148 6.21 -4.21 11.82
CA PHE A 148 7.59 -3.94 12.22
C PHE A 148 8.58 -4.54 11.22
N PHE A 149 9.45 -3.71 10.66
CA PHE A 149 10.51 -4.13 9.75
C PHE A 149 11.73 -4.59 10.56
N ASP A 150 11.82 -5.91 10.80
CA ASP A 150 12.86 -6.54 11.60
C ASP A 150 14.00 -7.09 10.73
N LEU A 151 15.14 -6.40 10.74
CA LEU A 151 16.33 -6.82 9.99
C LEU A 151 16.92 -8.16 10.48
N LYS A 152 16.74 -8.51 11.77
CA LYS A 152 17.22 -9.79 12.29
C LYS A 152 16.42 -10.96 11.75
N LYS A 153 15.10 -10.77 11.64
CA LYS A 153 14.20 -11.76 11.02
C LYS A 153 14.54 -11.93 9.56
N LEU A 154 14.74 -10.84 8.81
CA LEU A 154 15.16 -10.88 7.40
C LEU A 154 16.47 -11.66 7.23
N ALA A 155 17.49 -11.40 8.07
CA ALA A 155 18.74 -12.12 8.04
C ALA A 155 18.60 -13.62 8.39
N GLY A 156 17.58 -13.99 9.17
CA GLY A 156 17.24 -15.39 9.49
C GLY A 156 16.68 -16.15 8.27
N VAL A 157 15.82 -15.51 7.50
CA VAL A 157 15.21 -16.10 6.28
C VAL A 157 16.23 -16.34 5.17
N GLN A 158 17.38 -15.67 5.22
CA GLN A 158 18.45 -15.79 4.20
C GLN A 158 19.33 -17.03 4.40
N ARG A 159 19.31 -17.69 5.55
CA ARG A 159 20.14 -18.87 5.87
C ARG A 159 19.50 -20.18 5.44
#